data_bd43235aec80fc748239367ba68ec24b
#
_entry.id   bd43235aec80fc748239367ba68ec24b
#
_cell.length_a   1.000
_cell.length_b   1.000
_cell.length_c   1.000
_cell.angle_alpha   90.00
_cell.angle_beta   90.00
_cell.angle_gamma   90.00
#
_symmetry.space_group_name_H-M   'P 1'
#
loop_
_entity.id
_entity.type
_entity.pdbx_description
1 polymer ?
#
loop_
_entity_poly.entity_id
_entity_poly.type
_entity_poly.pdbx_seq_one_letter_code
_entity_poly.pdbx_strand_id
1 'polypeptide(L)'
;MSDRRFADRRDAGRALAGALQALAGTPDLLVLGLPRGGVPVAFEVARKLGAELDVLVVRKLGVPQQPELAMGAIGAGGVLELNPEVIVEAQVSQQALDAVVQRERLELQRRERAYRGERPPPRLRGRCVVLVDDGIATGASMRAALDVLRRAQPARIVIAVPVAAAQALLEPGLAKSELVTLARPWNLGGVGRFYEDFGQTSDEEVRELLAGPASGGESGLSST
;
A
#
# COMPACT_ATOMS: atom_id res chain seq x y z
N MET A 1 9.54 25.77 6.91
CA MET A 1 9.28 24.35 6.55
C MET A 1 8.81 24.34 5.12
N SER A 2 9.51 23.64 4.24
CA SER A 2 9.33 23.71 2.78
C SER A 2 7.91 23.28 2.40
N ASP A 3 7.14 24.18 1.77
CA ASP A 3 5.90 23.89 1.04
C ASP A 3 6.24 23.07 -0.22
N ARG A 4 6.81 21.87 -0.02
CA ARG A 4 7.16 21.01 -1.14
C ARG A 4 5.85 20.45 -1.70
N ARG A 5 5.44 20.95 -2.85
CA ARG A 5 4.41 20.34 -3.69
C ARG A 5 5.06 19.47 -4.74
N PHE A 6 4.45 18.33 -5.00
CA PHE A 6 4.81 17.43 -6.09
C PHE A 6 3.92 17.74 -7.29
N ALA A 7 4.47 17.68 -8.50
CA ALA A 7 3.66 17.85 -9.70
C ALA A 7 2.54 16.80 -9.77
N ASP A 8 2.88 15.55 -9.50
CA ASP A 8 1.98 14.40 -9.50
C ASP A 8 2.52 13.27 -8.60
N ARG A 9 1.82 12.12 -8.56
CA ARG A 9 2.24 10.93 -7.80
C ARG A 9 3.54 10.32 -8.31
N ARG A 10 3.83 10.41 -9.60
CA ARG A 10 5.09 9.91 -10.17
C ARG A 10 6.26 10.80 -9.77
N ASP A 11 6.08 12.12 -9.76
CA ASP A 11 7.10 13.04 -9.26
C ASP A 11 7.42 12.79 -7.78
N ALA A 12 6.39 12.61 -6.97
CA ALA A 12 6.53 12.21 -5.57
C ALA A 12 7.26 10.88 -5.42
N GLY A 13 6.96 9.89 -6.26
CA GLY A 13 7.62 8.58 -6.30
C GLY A 13 9.10 8.67 -6.64
N ARG A 14 9.47 9.49 -7.63
CA ARG A 14 10.88 9.75 -7.98
C ARG A 14 11.66 10.36 -6.81
N ALA A 15 11.06 11.33 -6.14
CA ALA A 15 11.67 11.96 -4.96
C ALA A 15 11.81 10.98 -3.80
N LEU A 16 10.78 10.17 -3.53
CA LEU A 16 10.76 9.16 -2.47
C LEU A 16 11.81 8.06 -2.72
N ALA A 17 11.97 7.62 -3.96
CA ALA A 17 12.98 6.66 -4.36
C ALA A 17 14.42 7.12 -4.04
N GLY A 18 14.69 8.43 -4.15
CA GLY A 18 15.95 9.02 -3.71
C GLY A 18 16.22 8.81 -2.22
N ALA A 19 15.21 8.96 -1.37
CA ALA A 19 15.33 8.74 0.07
C ALA A 19 15.46 7.25 0.45
N LEU A 20 15.08 6.35 -0.47
CA LEU A 20 15.15 4.89 -0.29
C LEU A 20 16.40 4.26 -0.95
N GLN A 21 17.31 5.06 -1.49
CA GLN A 21 18.47 4.56 -2.27
C GLN A 21 19.35 3.56 -1.50
N ALA A 22 19.38 3.64 -0.17
CA ALA A 22 20.10 2.67 0.67
C ALA A 22 19.53 1.24 0.58
N LEU A 23 18.32 1.06 0.04
CA LEU A 23 17.71 -0.26 -0.18
C LEU A 23 18.01 -0.83 -1.57
N ALA A 24 18.64 -0.06 -2.46
CA ALA A 24 19.01 -0.57 -3.79
C ALA A 24 19.96 -1.76 -3.67
N GLY A 25 19.70 -2.81 -4.44
CA GLY A 25 20.50 -4.04 -4.40
C GLY A 25 20.21 -4.96 -3.20
N THR A 26 19.21 -4.62 -2.35
CA THR A 26 18.76 -5.56 -1.31
C THR A 26 18.20 -6.82 -1.97
N PRO A 27 18.68 -8.02 -1.62
CA PRO A 27 18.13 -9.26 -2.14
C PRO A 27 16.64 -9.40 -1.83
N ASP A 28 15.87 -9.93 -2.78
CA ASP A 28 14.44 -10.18 -2.63
C ASP A 28 13.61 -8.94 -2.23
N LEU A 29 14.06 -7.74 -2.64
CA LEU A 29 13.33 -6.50 -2.40
C LEU A 29 12.00 -6.51 -3.17
N LEU A 30 10.91 -6.24 -2.46
CA LEU A 30 9.56 -6.13 -3.00
C LEU A 30 8.96 -4.79 -2.62
N VAL A 31 8.48 -4.04 -3.61
CA VAL A 31 7.73 -2.81 -3.41
C VAL A 31 6.25 -3.12 -3.57
N LEU A 32 5.46 -2.81 -2.56
CA LEU A 32 4.02 -3.00 -2.54
C LEU A 32 3.30 -1.65 -2.51
N GLY A 33 2.55 -1.33 -3.56
CA GLY A 33 1.69 -0.15 -3.58
C GLY A 33 0.32 -0.42 -2.95
N LEU A 34 -0.17 0.48 -2.11
CA LEU A 34 -1.57 0.45 -1.68
C LEU A 34 -2.46 1.02 -2.80
N PRO A 35 -3.36 0.22 -3.39
CA PRO A 35 -4.18 0.72 -4.47
C PRO A 35 -5.28 1.68 -3.97
N ARG A 36 -5.61 2.67 -4.74
CA ARG A 36 -5.10 2.95 -6.08
C ARG A 36 -3.94 3.95 -6.08
N GLY A 37 -4.03 5.02 -5.28
CA GLY A 37 -3.11 6.17 -5.31
C GLY A 37 -1.64 5.85 -5.00
N GLY A 38 -1.37 4.83 -4.17
CA GLY A 38 -0.01 4.42 -3.85
C GLY A 38 0.73 3.73 -5.00
N VAL A 39 0.01 3.20 -6.01
CA VAL A 39 0.63 2.42 -7.08
C VAL A 39 1.52 3.26 -8.01
N PRO A 40 1.12 4.45 -8.49
CA PRO A 40 2.00 5.30 -9.29
C PRO A 40 3.28 5.72 -8.53
N VAL A 41 3.17 5.96 -7.21
CA VAL A 41 4.34 6.26 -6.35
C VAL A 41 5.25 5.03 -6.25
N ALA A 42 4.67 3.87 -5.94
CA ALA A 42 5.37 2.59 -5.81
C ALA A 42 6.10 2.18 -7.10
N PHE A 43 5.50 2.44 -8.26
CA PHE A 43 6.09 2.16 -9.56
C PHE A 43 7.44 2.89 -9.74
N GLU A 44 7.49 4.18 -9.43
CA GLU A 44 8.73 4.95 -9.55
C GLU A 44 9.79 4.50 -8.54
N VAL A 45 9.35 4.13 -7.32
CA VAL A 45 10.23 3.55 -6.30
C VAL A 45 10.81 2.22 -6.77
N ALA A 46 9.97 1.29 -7.21
CA ALA A 46 10.41 -0.03 -7.67
C ALA A 46 11.36 0.08 -8.88
N ARG A 47 11.02 0.91 -9.87
CA ARG A 47 11.84 1.16 -11.06
C ARG A 47 13.23 1.69 -10.69
N LYS A 48 13.31 2.64 -9.76
CA LYS A 48 14.58 3.26 -9.34
C LYS A 48 15.46 2.32 -8.52
N LEU A 49 14.83 1.47 -7.69
CA LEU A 49 15.55 0.51 -6.83
C LEU A 49 15.87 -0.81 -7.55
N GLY A 50 15.35 -1.04 -8.76
CA GLY A 50 15.47 -2.32 -9.46
C GLY A 50 14.73 -3.46 -8.75
N ALA A 51 13.60 -3.14 -8.11
CA ALA A 51 12.84 -4.07 -7.28
C ALA A 51 11.58 -4.57 -8.01
N GLU A 52 11.09 -5.73 -7.58
CA GLU A 52 9.78 -6.23 -7.98
C GLU A 52 8.67 -5.30 -7.48
N LEU A 53 7.65 -5.04 -8.32
CA LEU A 53 6.46 -4.26 -7.98
C LEU A 53 5.23 -5.15 -7.93
N ASP A 54 4.43 -5.00 -6.87
CA ASP A 54 3.08 -5.55 -6.81
C ASP A 54 2.16 -4.63 -5.98
N VAL A 55 0.90 -5.00 -5.83
CA VAL A 55 -0.08 -4.30 -4.99
C VAL A 55 -0.37 -5.09 -3.72
N LEU A 56 -0.62 -4.38 -2.63
CA LEU A 56 -1.21 -4.94 -1.44
C LEU A 56 -2.65 -4.46 -1.30
N VAL A 57 -3.60 -5.32 -1.67
CA VAL A 57 -5.02 -5.02 -1.45
C VAL A 57 -5.38 -5.39 -0.03
N VAL A 58 -5.93 -4.43 0.71
CA VAL A 58 -6.40 -4.61 2.08
C VAL A 58 -7.80 -4.04 2.21
N ARG A 59 -8.62 -4.72 2.98
CA ARG A 59 -9.99 -4.29 3.27
C ARG A 59 -10.19 -4.20 4.79
N LYS A 60 -10.66 -3.04 5.25
CA LYS A 60 -11.07 -2.82 6.64
C LYS A 60 -12.36 -3.59 6.92
N LEU A 61 -12.42 -4.27 8.03
CA LEU A 61 -13.64 -4.90 8.54
C LEU A 61 -14.28 -3.92 9.51
N GLY A 62 -15.27 -3.16 9.05
CA GLY A 62 -16.00 -2.21 9.89
C GLY A 62 -17.06 -2.91 10.74
N VAL A 63 -17.30 -2.39 11.95
CA VAL A 63 -18.44 -2.81 12.80
C VAL A 63 -19.74 -2.54 12.03
N PRO A 64 -20.72 -3.48 11.99
CA PRO A 64 -21.91 -3.34 11.15
C PRO A 64 -22.68 -2.02 11.34
N GLN A 65 -22.82 -1.56 12.58
CA GLN A 65 -23.54 -0.32 12.91
C GLN A 65 -22.64 0.93 12.91
N GLN A 66 -21.31 0.73 12.87
CA GLN A 66 -20.30 1.78 12.88
C GLN A 66 -19.18 1.44 11.90
N PRO A 67 -19.39 1.56 10.58
CA PRO A 67 -18.42 1.11 9.57
C PRO A 67 -17.04 1.79 9.65
N GLU A 68 -16.97 2.97 10.29
CA GLU A 68 -15.70 3.67 10.51
C GLU A 68 -14.86 3.05 11.63
N LEU A 69 -15.50 2.35 12.58
CA LEU A 69 -14.81 1.62 13.63
C LEU A 69 -14.32 0.27 13.07
N ALA A 70 -13.01 0.08 13.02
CA ALA A 70 -12.41 -1.13 12.49
C ALA A 70 -12.35 -2.23 13.56
N MET A 71 -13.05 -3.33 13.33
CA MET A 71 -12.93 -4.56 14.12
C MET A 71 -11.91 -5.54 13.54
N GLY A 72 -11.20 -5.15 12.48
CA GLY A 72 -10.15 -5.93 11.86
C GLY A 72 -9.83 -5.50 10.43
N ALA A 73 -9.03 -6.32 9.77
CA ALA A 73 -8.67 -6.18 8.36
C ALA A 73 -8.52 -7.55 7.69
N ILE A 74 -8.76 -7.60 6.40
CA ILE A 74 -8.46 -8.75 5.55
C ILE A 74 -7.60 -8.32 4.37
N GLY A 75 -6.61 -9.12 4.02
CA GLY A 75 -5.68 -8.81 2.95
C GLY A 75 -5.30 -10.00 2.10
N ALA A 76 -4.30 -9.82 1.25
CA ALA A 76 -3.84 -10.78 0.27
C ALA A 76 -3.67 -12.18 0.84
N GLY A 77 -4.08 -13.19 0.07
CA GLY A 77 -4.06 -14.60 0.51
C GLY A 77 -5.10 -14.94 1.58
N GLY A 78 -6.07 -14.03 1.85
CA GLY A 78 -7.12 -14.23 2.85
C GLY A 78 -6.63 -14.08 4.29
N VAL A 79 -5.47 -13.47 4.48
CA VAL A 79 -4.94 -13.15 5.82
C VAL A 79 -5.95 -12.27 6.55
N LEU A 80 -6.40 -12.74 7.71
CA LEU A 80 -7.39 -12.08 8.55
C LEU A 80 -6.75 -11.63 9.85
N GLU A 81 -6.87 -10.36 10.17
CA GLU A 81 -6.51 -9.77 11.44
C GLU A 81 -7.75 -9.21 12.11
N LEU A 82 -8.05 -9.67 13.33
CA LEU A 82 -9.20 -9.22 14.10
C LEU A 82 -8.74 -8.45 15.34
N ASN A 83 -9.54 -7.49 15.75
CA ASN A 83 -9.40 -6.80 17.03
C ASN A 83 -10.48 -7.30 18.01
N PRO A 84 -10.15 -8.27 18.91
CA PRO A 84 -11.11 -8.87 19.82
C PRO A 84 -11.74 -7.85 20.79
N GLU A 85 -10.98 -6.83 21.20
CA GLU A 85 -11.47 -5.80 22.11
C GLU A 85 -12.63 -5.02 21.49
N VAL A 86 -12.46 -4.57 20.25
CA VAL A 86 -13.52 -3.87 19.50
C VAL A 86 -14.72 -4.77 19.23
N ILE A 87 -14.51 -6.05 18.91
CA ILE A 87 -15.59 -7.02 18.67
C ILE A 87 -16.45 -7.18 19.93
N VAL A 88 -15.80 -7.32 21.09
CA VAL A 88 -16.47 -7.48 22.39
C VAL A 88 -17.18 -6.19 22.80
N GLU A 89 -16.50 -5.05 22.73
CA GLU A 89 -17.05 -3.74 23.12
C GLU A 89 -18.26 -3.34 22.26
N ALA A 90 -18.17 -3.56 20.95
CA ALA A 90 -19.27 -3.29 20.01
C ALA A 90 -20.34 -4.40 19.98
N GLN A 91 -20.21 -5.44 20.82
CA GLN A 91 -21.15 -6.56 20.91
C GLN A 91 -21.45 -7.22 19.55
N VAL A 92 -20.42 -7.35 18.69
CA VAL A 92 -20.59 -7.96 17.37
C VAL A 92 -20.80 -9.46 17.51
N SER A 93 -21.95 -9.96 17.06
CA SER A 93 -22.20 -11.41 17.05
C SER A 93 -21.31 -12.13 16.05
N GLN A 94 -21.02 -13.42 16.30
CA GLN A 94 -20.23 -14.24 15.36
C GLN A 94 -20.85 -14.24 13.94
N GLN A 95 -22.17 -14.37 13.85
CA GLN A 95 -22.88 -14.33 12.57
C GLN A 95 -22.67 -13.01 11.82
N ALA A 96 -22.71 -11.87 12.53
CA ALA A 96 -22.47 -10.56 11.94
C ALA A 96 -21.02 -10.38 11.49
N LEU A 97 -20.06 -10.85 12.30
CA LEU A 97 -18.64 -10.87 11.95
C LEU A 97 -18.39 -11.70 10.67
N ASP A 98 -18.92 -12.91 10.62
CA ASP A 98 -18.77 -13.83 9.47
C ASP A 98 -19.36 -13.21 8.20
N ALA A 99 -20.51 -12.54 8.28
CA ALA A 99 -21.13 -11.86 7.14
C ALA A 99 -20.25 -10.72 6.60
N VAL A 100 -19.66 -9.91 7.49
CA VAL A 100 -18.73 -8.84 7.10
C VAL A 100 -17.47 -9.43 6.46
N VAL A 101 -16.87 -10.44 7.08
CA VAL A 101 -15.66 -11.10 6.55
C VAL A 101 -15.91 -11.67 5.16
N GLN A 102 -17.03 -12.35 4.93
CA GLN A 102 -17.36 -12.93 3.62
C GLN A 102 -17.54 -11.82 2.56
N ARG A 103 -18.29 -10.77 2.88
CA ARG A 103 -18.48 -9.63 1.96
C ARG A 103 -17.14 -9.01 1.56
N GLU A 104 -16.31 -8.68 2.54
CA GLU A 104 -15.02 -8.02 2.28
C GLU A 104 -14.02 -8.97 1.58
N ARG A 105 -14.10 -10.29 1.82
CA ARG A 105 -13.31 -11.28 1.10
C ARG A 105 -13.65 -11.33 -0.39
N LEU A 106 -14.93 -11.31 -0.73
CA LEU A 106 -15.37 -11.29 -2.13
C LEU A 106 -14.89 -10.02 -2.84
N GLU A 107 -15.01 -8.88 -2.18
CA GLU A 107 -14.54 -7.60 -2.74
C GLU A 107 -13.00 -7.56 -2.85
N LEU A 108 -12.28 -8.11 -1.88
CA LEU A 108 -10.83 -8.28 -1.94
C LEU A 108 -10.42 -9.09 -3.18
N GLN A 109 -11.01 -10.27 -3.36
CA GLN A 109 -10.75 -11.15 -4.51
C GLN A 109 -11.06 -10.47 -5.84
N ARG A 110 -12.19 -9.74 -5.91
CA ARG A 110 -12.55 -8.97 -7.10
C ARG A 110 -11.46 -7.95 -7.45
N ARG A 111 -10.97 -7.19 -6.47
CA ARG A 111 -9.90 -6.20 -6.68
C ARG A 111 -8.57 -6.85 -7.03
N GLU A 112 -8.19 -7.92 -6.36
CA GLU A 112 -6.96 -8.65 -6.67
C GLU A 112 -6.96 -9.14 -8.11
N ARG A 113 -8.05 -9.74 -8.57
CA ARG A 113 -8.21 -10.15 -9.98
C ARG A 113 -8.18 -8.96 -10.93
N ALA A 114 -8.83 -7.85 -10.57
CA ALA A 114 -8.84 -6.65 -11.40
C ALA A 114 -7.44 -6.09 -11.63
N TYR A 115 -6.55 -6.16 -10.64
CA TYR A 115 -5.19 -5.60 -10.72
C TYR A 115 -4.15 -6.61 -11.23
N ARG A 116 -4.20 -7.86 -10.79
CA ARG A 116 -3.19 -8.89 -11.12
C ARG A 116 -3.59 -9.79 -12.29
N GLY A 117 -4.88 -9.82 -12.67
CA GLY A 117 -5.38 -10.84 -13.60
C GLY A 117 -5.19 -12.24 -12.99
N GLU A 118 -4.57 -13.14 -13.74
CA GLU A 118 -4.28 -14.53 -13.31
C GLU A 118 -2.95 -14.69 -12.55
N ARG A 119 -2.20 -13.58 -12.34
CA ARG A 119 -0.93 -13.67 -11.59
C ARG A 119 -1.19 -14.02 -10.12
N PRO A 120 -0.45 -15.00 -9.55
CA PRO A 120 -0.58 -15.32 -8.14
C PRO A 120 -0.13 -14.14 -7.26
N PRO A 121 -0.61 -14.08 -6.00
CA PRO A 121 -0.11 -13.09 -5.05
C PRO A 121 1.39 -13.26 -4.80
N PRO A 122 2.13 -12.17 -4.54
CA PRO A 122 3.56 -12.25 -4.32
C PRO A 122 3.87 -13.03 -3.03
N ARG A 123 4.96 -13.77 -3.05
CA ARG A 123 5.48 -14.37 -1.82
C ARG A 123 6.04 -13.26 -0.92
N LEU A 124 5.57 -13.19 0.31
CA LEU A 124 5.95 -12.15 1.28
C LEU A 124 6.95 -12.64 2.33
N ARG A 125 6.84 -13.92 2.71
CA ARG A 125 7.63 -14.50 3.81
C ARG A 125 9.12 -14.41 3.55
N GLY A 126 9.84 -13.82 4.51
CA GLY A 126 11.30 -13.70 4.48
C GLY A 126 11.84 -12.59 3.57
N ARG A 127 10.98 -11.84 2.86
CA ARG A 127 11.39 -10.76 1.97
C ARG A 127 11.56 -9.42 2.70
N CYS A 128 12.35 -8.52 2.13
CA CYS A 128 12.35 -7.11 2.48
C CYS A 128 11.22 -6.43 1.69
N VAL A 129 10.23 -5.86 2.39
CA VAL A 129 9.05 -5.24 1.80
C VAL A 129 9.07 -3.74 2.02
N VAL A 130 8.93 -2.95 0.95
CA VAL A 130 8.66 -1.51 1.01
C VAL A 130 7.18 -1.30 0.73
N LEU A 131 6.43 -0.86 1.74
CA LEU A 131 5.00 -0.58 1.63
C LEU A 131 4.79 0.90 1.32
N VAL A 132 4.18 1.19 0.18
CA VAL A 132 4.06 2.54 -0.40
C VAL A 132 2.61 2.97 -0.52
N ASP A 133 2.34 4.23 -0.15
CA ASP A 133 1.08 4.92 -0.44
C ASP A 133 1.37 6.35 -0.92
N ASP A 134 0.37 7.06 -1.46
CA ASP A 134 0.50 8.46 -1.89
C ASP A 134 0.55 9.45 -0.70
N GLY A 135 0.17 9.02 0.49
CA GLY A 135 0.31 9.75 1.73
C GLY A 135 -0.44 9.13 2.91
N ILE A 136 -0.07 9.53 4.10
CA ILE A 136 -0.73 9.10 5.34
C ILE A 136 -1.49 10.27 5.94
N ALA A 137 -2.83 10.23 5.91
CA ALA A 137 -3.69 11.19 6.61
C ALA A 137 -4.00 10.70 8.04
N THR A 138 -4.89 9.74 8.20
CA THR A 138 -5.24 9.14 9.50
C THR A 138 -4.43 7.88 9.82
N GLY A 139 -3.76 7.31 8.82
CA GLY A 139 -3.01 6.08 8.95
C GLY A 139 -3.85 4.78 8.97
N ALA A 140 -5.18 4.87 8.85
CA ALA A 140 -6.04 3.68 8.97
C ALA A 140 -5.72 2.60 7.91
N SER A 141 -5.59 2.97 6.64
CA SER A 141 -5.23 2.03 5.55
C SER A 141 -3.85 1.43 5.76
N MET A 142 -2.89 2.28 6.16
CA MET A 142 -1.51 1.84 6.40
C MET A 142 -1.43 0.87 7.57
N ARG A 143 -2.16 1.12 8.68
CA ARG A 143 -2.22 0.19 9.83
C ARG A 143 -2.80 -1.16 9.40
N ALA A 144 -3.95 -1.16 8.73
CA ALA A 144 -4.56 -2.38 8.23
C ALA A 144 -3.60 -3.18 7.32
N ALA A 145 -2.86 -2.49 6.46
CA ALA A 145 -1.85 -3.11 5.59
C ALA A 145 -0.67 -3.70 6.39
N LEU A 146 -0.19 -2.99 7.42
CA LEU A 146 0.87 -3.48 8.30
C LEU A 146 0.45 -4.73 9.07
N ASP A 147 -0.76 -4.77 9.58
CA ASP A 147 -1.27 -5.91 10.34
C ASP A 147 -1.32 -7.16 9.46
N VAL A 148 -1.81 -7.02 8.24
CA VAL A 148 -1.78 -8.10 7.22
C VAL A 148 -0.35 -8.52 6.88
N LEU A 149 0.56 -7.55 6.64
CA LEU A 149 1.96 -7.86 6.30
C LEU A 149 2.69 -8.57 7.44
N ARG A 150 2.51 -8.15 8.68
CA ARG A 150 3.14 -8.79 9.85
C ARG A 150 2.76 -10.26 9.97
N ARG A 151 1.51 -10.62 9.68
CA ARG A 151 1.05 -12.01 9.63
C ARG A 151 1.73 -12.84 8.53
N ALA A 152 2.08 -12.21 7.42
CA ALA A 152 2.79 -12.85 6.32
C ALA A 152 4.28 -13.08 6.59
N GLN A 153 4.81 -12.59 7.72
CA GLN A 153 6.18 -12.77 8.22
C GLN A 153 7.27 -12.36 7.21
N PRO A 154 7.28 -11.15 6.66
CA PRO A 154 8.43 -10.64 5.92
C PRO A 154 9.62 -10.49 6.87
N ALA A 155 10.84 -10.50 6.34
CA ALA A 155 12.05 -10.27 7.14
C ALA A 155 12.16 -8.82 7.60
N ARG A 156 11.66 -7.88 6.79
CA ARG A 156 11.69 -6.43 7.07
C ARG A 156 10.51 -5.74 6.40
N ILE A 157 9.95 -4.74 7.06
CA ILE A 157 8.92 -3.85 6.50
C ILE A 157 9.41 -2.41 6.64
N VAL A 158 9.46 -1.70 5.52
CA VAL A 158 9.72 -0.26 5.44
C VAL A 158 8.48 0.41 4.90
N ILE A 159 7.90 1.34 5.64
CA ILE A 159 6.83 2.20 5.15
C ILE A 159 7.47 3.36 4.38
N ALA A 160 6.97 3.66 3.20
CA ALA A 160 7.47 4.77 2.40
C ALA A 160 6.32 5.57 1.80
N VAL A 161 6.23 6.85 2.17
CA VAL A 161 5.19 7.76 1.67
C VAL A 161 5.77 9.16 1.43
N PRO A 162 5.32 9.90 0.42
CA PRO A 162 5.77 11.27 0.18
C PRO A 162 5.43 12.21 1.33
N VAL A 163 4.25 12.07 1.91
CA VAL A 163 3.77 12.91 3.00
C VAL A 163 3.01 12.10 4.06
N ALA A 164 3.22 12.42 5.32
CA ALA A 164 2.50 11.80 6.43
C ALA A 164 2.10 12.85 7.48
N ALA A 165 0.85 12.85 7.93
CA ALA A 165 0.42 13.67 9.06
C ALA A 165 1.23 13.32 10.31
N ALA A 166 1.88 14.29 10.94
CA ALA A 166 2.69 14.07 12.13
C ALA A 166 1.91 13.35 13.24
N GLN A 167 0.64 13.69 13.41
CA GLN A 167 -0.25 13.07 14.40
C GLN A 167 -0.50 11.57 14.10
N ALA A 168 -0.68 11.19 12.83
CA ALA A 168 -0.90 9.78 12.48
C ALA A 168 0.33 8.92 12.80
N LEU A 169 1.52 9.49 12.77
CA LEU A 169 2.76 8.78 13.08
C LEU A 169 2.96 8.51 14.57
N LEU A 170 2.17 9.15 15.44
CA LEU A 170 2.18 8.90 16.88
C LEU A 170 1.33 7.67 17.27
N GLU A 171 0.49 7.21 16.35
CA GLU A 171 -0.36 6.03 16.58
C GLU A 171 0.50 4.77 16.81
N PRO A 172 0.19 3.94 17.82
CA PRO A 172 1.05 2.81 18.23
C PRO A 172 1.43 1.85 17.10
N GLY A 173 0.54 1.65 16.13
CA GLY A 173 0.77 0.78 14.96
C GLY A 173 1.83 1.31 14.00
N LEU A 174 2.00 2.64 13.93
CA LEU A 174 2.96 3.31 13.03
C LEU A 174 4.21 3.78 13.77
N ALA A 175 4.11 4.21 15.02
CA ALA A 175 5.20 4.81 15.79
C ALA A 175 6.44 3.91 15.92
N LYS A 176 6.25 2.59 15.91
CA LYS A 176 7.33 1.59 16.01
C LYS A 176 7.77 1.02 14.66
N SER A 177 7.23 1.55 13.56
CA SER A 177 7.54 1.06 12.21
C SER A 177 8.72 1.85 11.61
N GLU A 178 9.51 1.18 10.79
CA GLU A 178 10.50 1.86 9.98
C GLU A 178 9.78 2.68 8.90
N LEU A 179 9.96 4.00 8.93
CA LEU A 179 9.24 4.94 8.06
C LEU A 179 10.20 5.88 7.35
N VAL A 180 10.04 5.97 6.03
CA VAL A 180 10.67 6.96 5.18
C VAL A 180 9.58 7.90 4.64
N THR A 181 9.71 9.19 4.89
CA THR A 181 8.78 10.21 4.37
C THR A 181 9.51 11.53 4.09
N LEU A 182 9.04 12.26 3.07
CA LEU A 182 9.67 13.50 2.64
C LEU A 182 9.10 14.73 3.36
N ALA A 183 7.86 14.65 3.85
CA ALA A 183 7.21 15.71 4.60
C ALA A 183 6.35 15.19 5.75
N ARG A 184 6.38 15.89 6.90
CA ARG A 184 5.63 15.53 8.13
C ARG A 184 4.89 16.74 8.70
N PRO A 185 3.87 17.27 7.99
CA PRO A 185 3.12 18.42 8.50
C PRO A 185 2.26 18.05 9.71
N TRP A 186 2.17 18.97 10.68
CA TRP A 186 1.20 18.85 11.79
C TRP A 186 -0.24 19.06 11.32
N ASN A 187 -0.45 20.02 10.43
CA ASN A 187 -1.76 20.26 9.81
C ASN A 187 -1.70 19.85 8.34
N LEU A 188 -2.03 18.58 8.07
CA LEU A 188 -2.02 18.04 6.71
C LEU A 188 -3.13 18.66 5.85
N GLY A 189 -4.33 18.83 6.40
CA GLY A 189 -5.50 19.30 5.67
C GLY A 189 -5.95 18.39 4.50
N GLY A 190 -5.23 17.30 4.27
CA GLY A 190 -5.47 16.31 3.21
C GLY A 190 -4.22 16.07 2.36
N VAL A 191 -4.02 14.79 1.94
CA VAL A 191 -2.86 14.35 1.14
C VAL A 191 -2.76 15.13 -0.17
N GLY A 192 -3.90 15.36 -0.85
CA GLY A 192 -3.95 16.03 -2.14
C GLY A 192 -3.40 17.46 -2.16
N ARG A 193 -3.30 18.14 -1.01
CA ARG A 193 -2.73 19.48 -0.92
C ARG A 193 -1.23 19.54 -1.24
N PHE A 194 -0.57 18.40 -1.18
CA PHE A 194 0.86 18.25 -1.48
C PHE A 194 1.14 17.90 -2.93
N TYR A 195 0.09 17.88 -3.77
CA TYR A 195 0.16 17.60 -5.19
C TYR A 195 -0.44 18.74 -6.00
N GLU A 196 0.11 19.04 -7.15
CA GLU A 196 -0.48 19.97 -8.13
C GLU A 196 -1.59 19.28 -8.88
N ASP A 197 -1.32 18.05 -9.38
CA ASP A 197 -2.31 17.12 -9.91
C ASP A 197 -2.48 15.93 -8.95
N PHE A 198 -3.69 15.81 -8.40
CA PHE A 198 -4.11 14.71 -7.53
C PHE A 198 -5.34 13.99 -8.10
N GLY A 199 -5.43 13.90 -9.42
CA GLY A 199 -6.48 13.16 -10.12
C GLY A 199 -6.64 11.73 -9.58
N GLN A 200 -7.82 11.14 -9.78
CA GLN A 200 -8.09 9.78 -9.33
C GLN A 200 -7.36 8.77 -10.22
N THR A 201 -6.49 7.95 -9.64
CA THR A 201 -5.87 6.81 -10.33
C THR A 201 -6.94 5.78 -10.69
N SER A 202 -7.00 5.37 -11.96
CA SER A 202 -7.95 4.37 -12.45
C SER A 202 -7.47 2.94 -12.21
N ASP A 203 -8.38 1.97 -12.31
CA ASP A 203 -8.01 0.55 -12.26
C ASP A 203 -7.18 0.13 -13.48
N GLU A 204 -7.41 0.78 -14.64
CA GLU A 204 -6.61 0.62 -15.85
C GLU A 204 -5.16 1.04 -15.63
N GLU A 205 -4.96 2.25 -15.09
CA GLU A 205 -3.62 2.76 -14.78
C GLU A 205 -2.87 1.83 -13.81
N VAL A 206 -3.55 1.32 -12.78
CA VAL A 206 -2.95 0.35 -11.86
C VAL A 206 -2.48 -0.90 -12.60
N ARG A 207 -3.29 -1.45 -13.51
CA ARG A 207 -2.93 -2.64 -14.30
C ARG A 207 -1.75 -2.38 -15.22
N GLU A 208 -1.73 -1.26 -15.90
CA GLU A 208 -0.63 -0.86 -16.79
C GLU A 208 0.69 -0.74 -16.03
N LEU A 209 0.67 -0.09 -14.87
CA LEU A 209 1.84 0.06 -14.02
C LEU A 209 2.37 -1.28 -13.49
N LEU A 210 1.49 -2.21 -13.15
CA LEU A 210 1.85 -3.54 -12.68
C LEU A 210 2.35 -4.47 -13.81
N ALA A 211 1.91 -4.23 -15.05
CA ALA A 211 2.40 -4.99 -16.19
C ALA A 211 3.87 -4.65 -16.52
N GLY A 212 4.37 -3.53 -16.01
CA GLY A 212 5.69 -3.01 -16.34
C GLY A 212 5.76 -2.44 -17.77
N PRO A 213 6.89 -1.87 -18.20
CA PRO A 213 7.08 -1.54 -19.59
C PRO A 213 6.94 -2.84 -20.41
N ALA A 214 6.03 -2.83 -21.40
CA ALA A 214 5.91 -3.94 -22.33
C ALA A 214 7.32 -4.30 -22.79
N SER A 215 7.71 -5.56 -22.60
CA SER A 215 8.98 -6.08 -23.09
C SER A 215 8.97 -5.87 -24.61
N GLY A 216 9.52 -4.74 -25.04
CA GLY A 216 9.72 -4.46 -26.45
C GLY A 216 10.58 -5.58 -27.00
N GLY A 217 9.96 -6.48 -27.76
CA GLY A 217 10.68 -7.50 -28.50
C GLY A 217 11.70 -6.79 -29.39
N GLU A 218 12.96 -6.81 -29.02
CA GLU A 218 14.04 -6.67 -29.98
C GLU A 218 13.97 -7.87 -30.90
N SER A 219 13.17 -7.75 -31.95
CA SER A 219 13.33 -8.56 -33.15
C SER A 219 14.68 -8.18 -33.76
N GLY A 220 15.70 -8.92 -33.36
CA GLY A 220 16.98 -8.92 -34.07
C GLY A 220 16.77 -9.27 -35.51
N LEU A 221 16.74 -8.28 -36.37
CA LEU A 221 16.98 -8.44 -37.81
C LEU A 221 18.49 -8.64 -37.97
N SER A 222 18.88 -9.91 -37.91
CA SER A 222 20.17 -10.35 -38.48
C SER A 222 19.99 -10.37 -39.99
N SER A 223 20.57 -9.39 -40.65
CA SER A 223 20.75 -9.42 -42.11
C SER A 223 22.17 -9.90 -42.41
N THR A 224 22.21 -11.03 -43.08
CA THR A 224 23.37 -11.58 -43.76
C THR A 224 23.75 -10.71 -44.95
#